data_427bd670b125f51c5a61681c607cb1e9
#
_entry.id   427bd670b125f51c5a61681c607cb1e9
#
_cell.length_a   1.000
_cell.length_b   1.000
_cell.length_c   1.000
_cell.angle_alpha   90.00
_cell.angle_beta   90.00
_cell.angle_gamma   90.00
#
_symmetry.space_group_name_H-M   'P 1'
#
loop_
_entity.id
_entity.type
_entity.pdbx_description
1 polymer ?
#
loop_
_entity_poly.entity_id
_entity_poly.type
_entity_poly.pdbx_seq_one_letter_code
_entity_poly.pdbx_strand_id
1 'polypeptide(L)'
;MKRFLSALMALCLILPAVAEGEVTIGQALYAAHGTKCFAVLTVAMQDGVIADAYIDEFQFMTAGEAVGVPNSDADFGQSYPEGKVLASKRENAEMYSANMAAAGSTVALDVNYDAIQD
;
A
#
# COMPACT_ATOMS: atom_id res chain seq x y z
N MET A 1 27.67 67.97 -10.52
CA MET A 1 27.26 66.58 -10.88
C MET A 1 27.32 65.68 -9.65
N LYS A 2 26.19 65.45 -9.03
CA LYS A 2 26.11 64.57 -7.84
C LYS A 2 25.76 63.17 -8.29
N ARG A 3 26.68 62.22 -8.11
CA ARG A 3 26.46 60.79 -8.38
C ARG A 3 25.78 60.16 -7.17
N PHE A 4 24.51 59.78 -7.29
CA PHE A 4 23.82 58.97 -6.32
C PHE A 4 24.21 57.50 -6.56
N LEU A 5 24.92 56.95 -5.59
CA LEU A 5 25.24 55.52 -5.55
C LEU A 5 24.10 54.82 -4.83
N SER A 6 23.20 54.18 -5.58
CA SER A 6 22.14 53.35 -5.01
C SER A 6 22.74 52.02 -4.59
N ALA A 7 22.89 51.81 -3.29
CA ALA A 7 23.22 50.50 -2.73
C ALA A 7 21.95 49.62 -2.73
N LEU A 8 21.89 48.70 -3.65
CA LEU A 8 20.85 47.66 -3.66
C LEU A 8 21.21 46.61 -2.61
N MET A 9 20.54 46.69 -1.45
CA MET A 9 20.70 45.72 -0.37
C MET A 9 19.91 44.46 -0.73
N ALA A 10 20.59 43.44 -1.23
CA ALA A 10 19.99 42.15 -1.48
C ALA A 10 19.70 41.46 -0.13
N LEU A 11 18.43 41.48 0.27
CA LEU A 11 17.94 40.73 1.42
C LEU A 11 17.86 39.27 1.04
N CYS A 12 18.90 38.48 1.32
CA CYS A 12 18.84 37.03 1.24
C CYS A 12 17.89 36.49 2.33
N LEU A 13 16.66 36.17 1.96
CA LEU A 13 15.77 35.38 2.79
C LEU A 13 16.36 33.96 2.88
N ILE A 14 17.09 33.70 3.96
CA ILE A 14 17.46 32.34 4.33
C ILE A 14 16.18 31.71 4.88
N LEU A 15 15.43 31.04 4.01
CA LEU A 15 14.40 30.11 4.45
C LEU A 15 15.11 28.99 5.21
N PRO A 16 14.73 28.71 6.47
CA PRO A 16 15.25 27.52 7.13
C PRO A 16 14.85 26.31 6.24
N ALA A 17 15.83 25.57 5.75
CA ALA A 17 15.58 24.24 5.24
C ALA A 17 15.02 23.44 6.43
N VAL A 18 13.73 23.16 6.43
CA VAL A 18 13.16 22.15 7.30
C VAL A 18 13.87 20.87 6.88
N ALA A 19 14.74 20.35 7.74
CA ALA A 19 15.28 19.02 7.54
C ALA A 19 14.07 18.08 7.51
N GLU A 20 13.76 17.57 6.34
CA GLU A 20 12.77 16.49 6.23
C GLU A 20 13.30 15.35 7.10
N GLY A 21 12.52 14.93 8.11
CA GLY A 21 12.89 13.84 9.00
C GLY A 21 13.18 12.58 8.20
N GLU A 22 14.09 11.76 8.68
CA GLU A 22 14.42 10.49 8.04
C GLU A 22 13.18 9.60 7.99
N VAL A 23 12.78 9.17 6.78
CA VAL A 23 11.71 8.21 6.58
C VAL A 23 12.31 6.80 6.56
N THR A 24 11.82 5.94 7.44
CA THR A 24 12.16 4.51 7.45
C THR A 24 10.96 3.69 7.02
N ILE A 25 11.20 2.64 6.24
CA ILE A 25 10.15 1.73 5.77
C ILE A 25 10.39 0.35 6.36
N GLY A 26 9.35 -0.18 7.00
CA GLY A 26 9.30 -1.55 7.49
C GLY A 26 8.26 -2.38 6.74
N GLN A 27 8.52 -3.67 6.57
CA GLN A 27 7.57 -4.61 5.99
C GLN A 27 7.52 -5.89 6.82
N ALA A 28 6.33 -6.42 6.97
CA ALA A 28 6.08 -7.69 7.63
C ALA A 28 5.14 -8.58 6.80
N LEU A 29 5.33 -9.88 6.91
CA LEU A 29 4.44 -10.90 6.36
C LEU A 29 3.77 -11.63 7.54
N TYR A 30 2.46 -11.81 7.48
CA TYR A 30 1.72 -12.45 8.55
C TYR A 30 0.49 -13.21 8.03
N ALA A 31 0.22 -14.37 8.59
CA ALA A 31 -0.95 -15.18 8.24
C ALA A 31 -2.09 -14.92 9.25
N ALA A 32 -2.78 -13.79 9.10
CA ALA A 32 -3.85 -13.36 10.01
C ALA A 32 -5.08 -14.28 9.97
N HIS A 33 -5.39 -14.88 8.81
CA HIS A 33 -6.58 -15.69 8.57
C HIS A 33 -6.27 -17.18 8.39
N GLY A 34 -5.27 -17.69 9.10
CA GLY A 34 -4.91 -19.11 9.09
C GLY A 34 -4.05 -19.50 7.89
N THR A 35 -4.36 -20.64 7.27
CA THR A 35 -3.47 -21.28 6.28
C THR A 35 -3.81 -20.97 4.82
N LYS A 36 -4.83 -20.16 4.56
CA LYS A 36 -5.36 -19.93 3.20
C LYS A 36 -4.90 -18.64 2.55
N CYS A 37 -4.35 -17.72 3.34
CA CYS A 37 -3.86 -16.42 2.86
C CYS A 37 -2.72 -15.93 3.74
N PHE A 38 -2.02 -14.93 3.26
CA PHE A 38 -1.07 -14.15 4.06
C PHE A 38 -1.24 -12.66 3.77
N ALA A 39 -0.96 -11.86 4.78
CA ALA A 39 -0.94 -10.41 4.67
C ALA A 39 0.49 -9.90 4.46
N VAL A 40 0.61 -8.85 3.69
CA VAL A 40 1.79 -7.99 3.58
C VAL A 40 1.42 -6.65 4.20
N LEU A 41 2.12 -6.27 5.24
CA LEU A 41 2.00 -4.96 5.87
C LEU A 41 3.28 -4.17 5.59
N THR A 42 3.13 -2.98 5.02
CA THR A 42 4.21 -2.02 4.83
C THR A 42 3.89 -0.77 5.64
N VAL A 43 4.87 -0.28 6.40
CA VAL A 43 4.72 0.90 7.26
C VAL A 43 5.82 1.89 6.94
N ALA A 44 5.47 3.15 6.71
CA ALA A 44 6.39 4.26 6.67
C ALA A 44 6.38 4.96 8.03
N MET A 45 7.57 5.18 8.59
CA MET A 45 7.76 5.92 9.84
C MET A 45 8.59 7.17 9.59
N GLN A 46 8.19 8.27 10.19
CA GLN A 46 8.91 9.51 10.19
C GLN A 46 9.02 10.03 11.63
N ASP A 47 10.23 10.37 12.07
CA ASP A 47 10.49 10.86 13.42
C ASP A 47 9.95 9.95 14.55
N GLY A 48 9.95 8.63 14.32
CA GLY A 48 9.47 7.63 15.28
C GLY A 48 7.94 7.49 15.35
N VAL A 49 7.21 8.13 14.45
CA VAL A 49 5.74 8.04 14.33
C VAL A 49 5.37 7.36 13.02
N ILE A 50 4.31 6.56 13.03
CA ILE A 50 3.76 6.00 11.79
C ILE A 50 3.19 7.17 10.98
N ALA A 51 3.76 7.37 9.79
CA ALA A 51 3.34 8.39 8.84
C ALA A 51 2.36 7.84 7.80
N ASP A 52 2.47 6.54 7.48
CA ASP A 52 1.60 5.86 6.54
C ASP A 52 1.69 4.34 6.74
N ALA A 53 0.65 3.62 6.38
CA ALA A 53 0.62 2.17 6.37
C ALA A 53 -0.12 1.65 5.13
N TYR A 54 0.31 0.51 4.64
CA TYR A 54 -0.35 -0.19 3.54
C TYR A 54 -0.47 -1.66 3.90
N ILE A 55 -1.69 -2.19 3.79
CA ILE A 55 -1.99 -3.61 4.02
C ILE A 55 -2.62 -4.22 2.77
N ASP A 56 -2.16 -5.39 2.41
CA ASP A 56 -2.81 -6.25 1.41
C ASP A 56 -2.72 -7.71 1.87
N GLU A 57 -3.63 -8.53 1.38
CA GLU A 57 -3.63 -9.96 1.61
C GLU A 57 -3.66 -10.72 0.28
N PHE A 58 -2.95 -11.82 0.25
CA PHE A 58 -2.83 -12.68 -0.92
C PHE A 58 -3.39 -14.05 -0.64
N GLN A 59 -4.18 -14.57 -1.57
CA GLN A 59 -4.70 -15.94 -1.54
C GLN A 59 -4.89 -16.50 -2.93
N PHE A 60 -5.08 -17.80 -3.01
CA PHE A 60 -5.49 -18.44 -4.25
C PHE A 60 -6.96 -18.17 -4.54
N MET A 61 -7.21 -17.57 -5.70
CA MET A 61 -8.55 -17.28 -6.23
C MET A 61 -8.78 -18.02 -7.53
N THR A 62 -10.02 -18.08 -7.99
CA THR A 62 -10.37 -18.78 -9.24
C THR A 62 -9.82 -18.03 -10.44
N ALA A 63 -9.05 -18.72 -11.27
CA ALA A 63 -8.56 -18.18 -12.53
C ALA A 63 -9.72 -17.77 -13.44
N GLY A 64 -9.63 -16.61 -14.08
CA GLY A 64 -10.68 -16.04 -14.91
C GLY A 64 -11.75 -15.23 -14.16
N GLU A 65 -11.85 -15.37 -12.84
CA GLU A 65 -12.68 -14.51 -11.98
C GLU A 65 -11.85 -13.41 -11.32
N ALA A 66 -10.64 -13.74 -10.92
CA ALA A 66 -9.72 -12.82 -10.26
C ALA A 66 -8.56 -12.42 -11.17
N VAL A 67 -8.09 -11.18 -10.98
CA VAL A 67 -6.81 -10.72 -11.52
C VAL A 67 -5.70 -11.31 -10.65
N GLY A 68 -4.91 -12.20 -11.22
CA GLY A 68 -3.75 -12.80 -10.54
C GLY A 68 -2.55 -11.87 -10.50
N VAL A 69 -1.65 -12.11 -9.55
CA VAL A 69 -0.33 -11.44 -9.58
C VAL A 69 0.40 -11.81 -10.88
N PRO A 70 1.32 -10.96 -11.37
CA PRO A 70 2.03 -11.23 -12.62
C PRO A 70 2.62 -12.63 -12.67
N ASN A 71 2.44 -13.32 -13.80
CA ASN A 71 2.89 -14.68 -14.06
C ASN A 71 2.26 -15.78 -13.21
N SER A 72 1.24 -15.49 -12.41
CA SER A 72 0.57 -16.52 -11.61
C SER A 72 -0.22 -17.56 -12.45
N ASP A 73 -0.49 -17.23 -13.70
CA ASP A 73 -1.09 -18.11 -14.74
C ASP A 73 -0.06 -18.70 -15.72
N ALA A 74 1.24 -18.49 -15.46
CA ALA A 74 2.36 -18.94 -16.28
C ALA A 74 3.31 -19.84 -15.45
N ASP A 75 4.58 -19.90 -15.83
CA ASP A 75 5.59 -20.76 -15.19
C ASP A 75 5.74 -20.55 -13.68
N PHE A 76 5.58 -19.32 -13.21
CA PHE A 76 5.58 -19.02 -11.78
C PHE A 76 4.45 -19.76 -11.03
N GLY A 77 3.29 -19.91 -11.67
CA GLY A 77 2.12 -20.57 -11.09
C GLY A 77 2.01 -22.06 -11.31
N GLN A 78 2.99 -22.73 -11.93
CA GLN A 78 2.89 -24.16 -12.29
C GLN A 78 2.61 -25.11 -11.12
N SER A 79 3.04 -24.73 -9.91
CA SER A 79 2.81 -25.53 -8.70
C SER A 79 1.56 -25.10 -7.90
N TYR A 80 0.78 -24.18 -8.43
CA TYR A 80 -0.44 -23.73 -7.77
C TYR A 80 -1.58 -24.74 -7.92
N PRO A 81 -2.58 -24.70 -7.03
CA PRO A 81 -3.75 -25.54 -7.18
C PRO A 81 -4.40 -25.34 -8.54
N GLU A 82 -4.89 -26.44 -9.14
CA GLU A 82 -5.53 -26.41 -10.46
C GLU A 82 -6.66 -25.37 -10.51
N GLY A 83 -6.72 -24.59 -11.58
CA GLY A 83 -7.72 -23.55 -11.78
C GLY A 83 -7.59 -22.34 -10.84
N LYS A 84 -6.44 -22.18 -10.18
CA LYS A 84 -6.19 -21.07 -9.25
C LYS A 84 -5.04 -20.19 -9.71
N VAL A 85 -5.15 -18.91 -9.39
CA VAL A 85 -4.08 -17.91 -9.47
C VAL A 85 -3.84 -17.35 -8.08
N LEU A 86 -2.60 -16.97 -7.77
CA LEU A 86 -2.31 -16.15 -6.60
C LEU A 86 -2.78 -14.73 -6.88
N ALA A 87 -3.60 -14.17 -6.02
CA ALA A 87 -4.22 -12.87 -6.24
C ALA A 87 -4.21 -12.01 -4.98
N SER A 88 -4.00 -10.71 -5.16
CA SER A 88 -4.18 -9.69 -4.15
C SER A 88 -5.68 -9.51 -3.87
N LYS A 89 -6.05 -9.47 -2.60
CA LYS A 89 -7.42 -9.15 -2.22
C LYS A 89 -7.74 -7.69 -2.50
N ARG A 90 -6.77 -6.79 -2.35
CA ARG A 90 -6.97 -5.36 -2.61
C ARG A 90 -7.20 -5.10 -4.10
N GLU A 91 -6.42 -5.71 -4.98
CA GLU A 91 -6.63 -5.64 -6.44
C GLU A 91 -8.00 -6.18 -6.87
N ASN A 92 -8.51 -7.17 -6.14
CA ASN A 92 -9.78 -7.82 -6.41
C ASN A 92 -10.87 -7.43 -5.40
N ALA A 93 -10.78 -6.26 -4.77
CA ALA A 93 -11.61 -5.88 -3.62
C ALA A 93 -13.10 -5.90 -3.94
N GLU A 94 -13.52 -5.45 -5.10
CA GLU A 94 -14.93 -5.45 -5.51
C GLU A 94 -15.49 -6.88 -5.58
N MET A 95 -14.84 -7.77 -6.35
CA MET A 95 -15.25 -9.16 -6.50
C MET A 95 -15.19 -9.90 -5.16
N TYR A 96 -14.12 -9.71 -4.40
CA TYR A 96 -13.93 -10.33 -3.10
C TYR A 96 -15.01 -9.88 -2.11
N SER A 97 -15.31 -8.58 -2.04
CA SER A 97 -16.34 -8.01 -1.17
C SER A 97 -17.74 -8.51 -1.54
N ALA A 98 -18.06 -8.64 -2.83
CA ALA A 98 -19.33 -9.19 -3.27
C ALA A 98 -19.50 -10.65 -2.82
N ASN A 99 -18.46 -11.47 -2.93
CA ASN A 99 -18.47 -12.86 -2.47
C ASN A 99 -18.62 -12.94 -0.94
N MET A 100 -17.93 -12.07 -0.21
CA MET A 100 -18.04 -12.02 1.25
C MET A 100 -19.40 -11.49 1.72
N ALA A 101 -20.01 -10.57 1.00
CA ALA A 101 -21.38 -10.09 1.28
C ALA A 101 -22.40 -11.23 1.11
N ALA A 102 -22.26 -12.05 0.08
CA ALA A 102 -23.08 -13.23 -0.09
C ALA A 102 -22.92 -14.25 1.06
N ALA A 103 -21.78 -14.26 1.74
CA ALA A 103 -21.47 -15.06 2.92
C ALA A 103 -21.85 -14.37 4.25
N GLY A 104 -22.42 -13.16 4.20
CA GLY A 104 -22.92 -12.43 5.37
C GLY A 104 -22.01 -11.29 5.88
N SER A 105 -20.93 -10.94 5.17
CA SER A 105 -20.15 -9.75 5.52
C SER A 105 -20.95 -8.48 5.28
N THR A 106 -20.85 -7.52 6.18
CA THR A 106 -21.55 -6.23 6.11
C THR A 106 -20.63 -5.05 5.75
N VAL A 107 -19.32 -5.30 5.67
CA VAL A 107 -18.31 -4.28 5.38
C VAL A 107 -17.46 -4.76 4.20
N ALA A 108 -17.24 -3.88 3.23
CA ALA A 108 -16.36 -4.15 2.11
C ALA A 108 -14.89 -4.24 2.55
N LEU A 109 -14.08 -4.98 1.82
CA LEU A 109 -12.70 -5.27 2.20
C LEU A 109 -11.82 -4.02 2.20
N ASP A 110 -11.93 -3.20 1.16
CA ASP A 110 -11.22 -1.94 1.01
C ASP A 110 -11.52 -0.97 2.16
N VAL A 111 -12.80 -0.86 2.54
CA VAL A 111 -13.23 -0.05 3.70
C VAL A 111 -12.57 -0.53 5.00
N ASN A 112 -12.45 -1.85 5.19
CA ASN A 112 -11.76 -2.40 6.35
C ASN A 112 -10.26 -2.08 6.33
N TYR A 113 -9.60 -2.22 5.18
CA TYR A 113 -8.19 -1.94 5.05
C TYR A 113 -7.88 -0.46 5.25
N ASP A 114 -8.67 0.42 4.68
CA ASP A 114 -8.51 1.87 4.81
C ASP A 114 -8.71 2.31 6.27
N ALA A 115 -9.69 1.75 6.96
CA ALA A 115 -9.90 2.02 8.39
C ALA A 115 -8.76 1.54 9.32
N ILE A 116 -7.90 0.61 8.86
CA ILE A 116 -6.72 0.17 9.60
C ILE A 116 -5.52 1.09 9.29
N GLN A 117 -5.48 1.64 8.08
CA GLN A 117 -4.39 2.49 7.61
C GLN A 117 -4.51 3.94 8.09
N ASP A 118 -5.72 4.45 8.31
CA ASP A 118 -6.03 5.80 8.80
C ASP A 118 -5.81 5.94 10.32
#